data_40f171826eb6c4ee918671dea7baab56
#
_entry.id   40f171826eb6c4ee918671dea7baab56
#
_cell.length_a   1.000
_cell.length_b   1.000
_cell.length_c   1.000
_cell.angle_alpha   90.00
_cell.angle_beta   90.00
_cell.angle_gamma   90.00
#
_symmetry.space_group_name_H-M   'P 1'
#
loop_
_entity.id
_entity.type
_entity.pdbx_description
1 polymer ?
#
loop_
_entity_poly.entity_id
_entity_poly.type
_entity_poly.pdbx_seq_one_letter_code
_entity_poly.pdbx_strand_id
1 'polypeptide(L)'
;MSFAFVCLGTGCPVATPERMGPAHLVLANDSKILIDCGSGVTQRLVQAGTRGADCDALIITHYHSDHVIDFWQLIVSSWHQGRAKPWRVIATAPAIAHLQKQIDSFADEVALRIAHEHRPSTDGLKIEFEELRSGSLAFVGVNAMAFEVDHRPVAPAFGLVFETAGRKLVFSGDTAPCDALSRAAQNADLLVQEVFVDREMQPTPGVRSAETVASVKAYHTTPTQAARLAHEAKVGALMLTHIVPPAADRAALLHEIRAGFSGPAMVGEDLMRFDLVNRIVKSGSTIIAI
;
A
#
# COMPACT_ATOMS: atom_id res chain seq x y z
N MET A 1 -3.66 -20.90 11.02
CA MET A 1 -4.03 -19.81 10.08
C MET A 1 -3.29 -18.56 10.49
N SER A 2 -2.73 -17.83 9.55
CA SER A 2 -2.03 -16.55 9.79
C SER A 2 -2.68 -15.46 8.95
N PHE A 3 -2.83 -14.26 9.52
CA PHE A 3 -3.30 -13.10 8.80
C PHE A 3 -2.64 -11.85 9.38
N ALA A 4 -1.78 -11.21 8.61
CA ALA A 4 -1.09 -10.02 9.04
C ALA A 4 -0.94 -9.00 7.92
N PHE A 5 -0.88 -7.74 8.31
CA PHE A 5 -0.58 -6.59 7.47
C PHE A 5 0.77 -6.01 7.87
N VAL A 6 1.63 -5.71 6.92
CA VAL A 6 2.96 -5.13 7.15
C VAL A 6 3.08 -3.84 6.34
N CYS A 7 3.37 -2.73 7.00
CA CYS A 7 3.75 -1.50 6.33
C CYS A 7 5.18 -1.64 5.81
N LEU A 8 5.40 -1.62 4.50
CA LEU A 8 6.75 -1.58 3.92
C LEU A 8 7.19 -0.14 3.71
N GLY A 9 6.27 0.72 3.30
CA GLY A 9 6.47 2.15 3.16
C GLY A 9 5.18 2.89 3.49
N THR A 10 5.29 3.93 4.31
CA THR A 10 4.17 4.70 4.86
C THR A 10 4.22 6.18 4.46
N GLY A 11 5.18 6.54 3.60
CA GLY A 11 5.37 7.88 3.08
C GLY A 11 4.49 8.20 1.88
N CYS A 12 4.84 9.27 1.21
CA CYS A 12 4.17 9.87 0.07
C CYS A 12 5.24 10.29 -0.96
N PRO A 13 4.95 11.05 -2.03
CA PRO A 13 5.95 11.44 -3.01
C PRO A 13 7.18 12.19 -2.45
N VAL A 14 7.04 12.82 -1.28
CA VAL A 14 8.15 13.52 -0.63
C VAL A 14 9.03 12.51 0.11
N ALA A 15 10.27 12.36 -0.35
CA ALA A 15 11.22 11.43 0.25
C ALA A 15 11.68 11.88 1.64
N THR A 16 11.71 10.95 2.59
CA THR A 16 12.32 11.10 3.91
C THR A 16 13.08 9.82 4.28
N PRO A 17 14.08 9.88 5.17
CA PRO A 17 14.80 8.68 5.58
C PRO A 17 13.95 7.72 6.43
N GLU A 18 12.91 8.22 7.10
CA GLU A 18 12.08 7.46 8.02
C GLU A 18 10.97 6.67 7.33
N ARG A 19 10.48 7.19 6.18
CA ARG A 19 9.34 6.62 5.46
C ARG A 19 9.66 6.43 3.99
N MET A 20 9.63 5.18 3.54
CA MET A 20 9.68 4.85 2.11
C MET A 20 8.34 5.15 1.44
N GLY A 21 8.34 5.15 0.11
CA GLY A 21 7.12 5.33 -0.70
C GLY A 21 6.06 4.28 -0.39
N PRO A 22 4.78 4.55 -0.73
CA PRO A 22 3.67 3.68 -0.33
C PRO A 22 3.85 2.25 -0.83
N ALA A 23 3.89 1.32 0.11
CA ALA A 23 3.88 -0.12 -0.18
C ALA A 23 3.52 -0.92 1.07
N HIS A 24 2.79 -2.01 0.89
CA HIS A 24 2.34 -2.86 1.98
C HIS A 24 2.37 -4.33 1.60
N LEU A 25 2.46 -5.21 2.60
CA LEU A 25 2.44 -6.65 2.40
C LEU A 25 1.32 -7.27 3.22
N VAL A 26 0.44 -8.00 2.56
CA VAL A 26 -0.57 -8.86 3.20
C VAL A 26 -0.02 -10.28 3.24
N LEU A 27 0.04 -10.83 4.44
CA LEU A 27 0.39 -12.22 4.72
C LEU A 27 -0.89 -12.95 5.16
N ALA A 28 -1.43 -13.81 4.30
CA ALA A 28 -2.69 -14.49 4.54
C ALA A 28 -2.50 -16.00 4.30
N ASN A 29 -2.36 -16.77 5.36
CA ASN A 29 -1.97 -18.18 5.31
C ASN A 29 -0.63 -18.33 4.53
N ASP A 30 -0.65 -18.99 3.37
CA ASP A 30 0.54 -19.17 2.53
C ASP A 30 0.68 -18.06 1.47
N SER A 31 -0.33 -17.18 1.32
CA SER A 31 -0.31 -16.11 0.32
C SER A 31 0.44 -14.88 0.82
N LYS A 32 1.30 -14.33 -0.04
CA LYS A 32 2.07 -13.09 0.15
C LYS A 32 1.72 -12.11 -0.96
N ILE A 33 0.88 -11.13 -0.63
CA ILE A 33 0.34 -10.17 -1.60
C ILE A 33 0.94 -8.80 -1.32
N LEU A 34 1.70 -8.28 -2.29
CA LEU A 34 2.25 -6.93 -2.24
C LEU A 34 1.21 -5.94 -2.76
N ILE A 35 1.03 -4.83 -2.06
CA ILE A 35 0.16 -3.71 -2.45
C ILE A 35 1.04 -2.50 -2.67
N ASP A 36 1.00 -1.97 -3.87
CA ASP A 36 1.80 -0.87 -4.38
C ASP A 36 3.31 -1.12 -4.34
N CYS A 37 4.04 -0.29 -5.06
CA CYS A 37 5.47 -0.45 -5.30
C CYS A 37 6.18 0.90 -5.29
N GLY A 38 6.04 1.61 -4.17
CA GLY A 38 6.69 2.90 -3.93
C GLY A 38 8.20 2.76 -3.71
N SER A 39 8.89 3.90 -3.67
CA SER A 39 10.34 3.94 -3.56
C SER A 39 10.87 3.18 -2.34
N GLY A 40 11.88 2.31 -2.55
CA GLY A 40 12.54 1.55 -1.49
C GLY A 40 11.78 0.30 -1.02
N VAL A 41 10.67 -0.06 -1.64
CA VAL A 41 9.87 -1.24 -1.26
C VAL A 41 10.67 -2.53 -1.37
N THR A 42 11.52 -2.65 -2.36
CA THR A 42 12.37 -3.85 -2.57
C THR A 42 13.27 -4.11 -1.36
N GLN A 43 13.88 -3.07 -0.80
CA GLN A 43 14.72 -3.17 0.40
C GLN A 43 13.88 -3.46 1.65
N ARG A 44 12.72 -2.81 1.78
CA ARG A 44 11.82 -3.01 2.92
C ARG A 44 11.22 -4.41 2.96
N LEU A 45 10.94 -5.03 1.81
CA LEU A 45 10.55 -6.46 1.75
C LEU A 45 11.58 -7.36 2.41
N VAL A 46 12.86 -7.20 2.07
CA VAL A 46 13.95 -8.00 2.65
C VAL A 46 14.07 -7.75 4.15
N GLN A 47 13.97 -6.49 4.60
CA GLN A 47 13.97 -6.14 6.02
C GLN A 47 12.76 -6.73 6.78
N ALA A 48 11.62 -6.87 6.10
CA ALA A 48 10.43 -7.53 6.65
C ALA A 48 10.52 -9.07 6.67
N GLY A 49 11.66 -9.65 6.22
CA GLY A 49 11.88 -11.08 6.17
C GLY A 49 11.19 -11.79 4.99
N THR A 50 10.86 -11.05 3.94
CA THR A 50 10.23 -11.57 2.71
C THR A 50 11.05 -11.13 1.50
N ARG A 51 11.23 -12.01 0.51
CA ARG A 51 11.88 -11.65 -0.73
C ARG A 51 10.82 -11.40 -1.82
N GLY A 52 11.12 -10.57 -2.80
CA GLY A 52 10.25 -10.43 -3.97
C GLY A 52 10.02 -11.76 -4.70
N ALA A 53 11.02 -12.65 -4.65
CA ALA A 53 10.90 -14.02 -5.20
C ALA A 53 9.79 -14.86 -4.54
N ASP A 54 9.42 -14.54 -3.31
CA ASP A 54 8.43 -15.30 -2.52
C ASP A 54 7.00 -14.71 -2.63
N CYS A 55 6.83 -13.54 -3.26
CA CYS A 55 5.53 -12.91 -3.42
C CYS A 55 4.68 -13.64 -4.49
N ASP A 56 3.37 -13.75 -4.24
CA ASP A 56 2.45 -14.38 -5.18
C ASP A 56 1.88 -13.39 -6.19
N ALA A 57 1.65 -12.15 -5.77
CA ALA A 57 1.18 -11.09 -6.66
C ALA A 57 1.61 -9.70 -6.16
N LEU A 58 1.58 -8.75 -7.08
CA LEU A 58 1.63 -7.32 -6.85
C LEU A 58 0.29 -6.71 -7.29
N ILE A 59 -0.38 -5.97 -6.40
CA ILE A 59 -1.56 -5.17 -6.72
C ILE A 59 -1.14 -3.71 -6.74
N ILE A 60 -1.37 -2.99 -7.83
CA ILE A 60 -1.17 -1.53 -7.94
C ILE A 60 -2.54 -0.86 -7.89
N THR A 61 -2.78 -0.11 -6.83
CA THR A 61 -4.08 0.51 -6.54
C THR A 61 -4.47 1.60 -7.55
N HIS A 62 -3.50 2.39 -7.96
CA HIS A 62 -3.63 3.44 -8.99
C HIS A 62 -2.24 3.79 -9.55
N TYR A 63 -2.16 4.76 -10.48
CA TYR A 63 -0.92 4.93 -11.21
C TYR A 63 -0.14 6.23 -10.88
N HIS A 64 -0.28 6.79 -9.69
CA HIS A 64 0.66 7.83 -9.24
C HIS A 64 2.10 7.29 -9.16
N SER A 65 3.06 8.16 -9.43
CA SER A 65 4.47 7.77 -9.54
C SER A 65 5.02 7.14 -8.27
N ASP A 66 4.63 7.61 -7.11
CA ASP A 66 5.07 7.10 -5.81
C ASP A 66 4.54 5.70 -5.48
N HIS A 67 3.51 5.21 -6.19
CA HIS A 67 2.97 3.85 -6.06
C HIS A 67 3.59 2.84 -7.02
N VAL A 68 4.41 3.29 -8.00
CA VAL A 68 4.93 2.42 -9.07
C VAL A 68 6.43 2.55 -9.31
N ILE A 69 7.13 3.48 -8.65
CA ILE A 69 8.49 3.87 -9.03
C ILE A 69 9.53 2.76 -8.82
N ASP A 70 9.37 1.87 -7.83
CA ASP A 70 10.32 0.79 -7.53
C ASP A 70 10.03 -0.51 -8.31
N PHE A 71 9.04 -0.48 -9.21
CA PHE A 71 8.57 -1.68 -9.92
C PHE A 71 9.69 -2.46 -10.60
N TRP A 72 10.50 -1.78 -11.42
CA TRP A 72 11.57 -2.47 -12.15
C TRP A 72 12.65 -3.02 -11.21
N GLN A 73 12.99 -2.28 -10.17
CA GLN A 73 13.92 -2.75 -9.13
C GLN A 73 13.39 -4.02 -8.45
N LEU A 74 12.09 -4.07 -8.14
CA LEU A 74 11.45 -5.24 -7.55
C LEU A 74 11.54 -6.46 -8.49
N ILE A 75 11.24 -6.28 -9.78
CA ILE A 75 11.28 -7.37 -10.78
C ILE A 75 12.69 -7.93 -10.90
N VAL A 76 13.69 -7.09 -11.16
CA VAL A 76 15.08 -7.52 -11.34
C VAL A 76 15.65 -8.13 -10.06
N SER A 77 15.40 -7.50 -8.91
CA SER A 77 15.87 -8.02 -7.62
C SER A 77 15.28 -9.38 -7.31
N SER A 78 13.98 -9.58 -7.54
CA SER A 78 13.33 -10.87 -7.29
C SER A 78 13.86 -11.99 -8.20
N TRP A 79 14.17 -11.68 -9.47
CA TRP A 79 14.83 -12.63 -10.36
C TRP A 79 16.22 -13.01 -9.83
N HIS A 80 17.02 -12.05 -9.37
CA HIS A 80 18.31 -12.30 -8.75
C HIS A 80 18.22 -13.09 -7.44
N GLN A 81 17.09 -12.97 -6.73
CA GLN A 81 16.77 -13.75 -5.53
C GLN A 81 16.27 -15.17 -5.83
N GLY A 82 16.22 -15.56 -7.11
CA GLY A 82 15.85 -16.91 -7.55
C GLY A 82 14.37 -17.09 -7.88
N ARG A 83 13.63 -16.01 -8.18
CA ARG A 83 12.27 -16.16 -8.71
C ARG A 83 12.30 -16.92 -10.04
N ALA A 84 11.56 -18.04 -10.08
CA ALA A 84 11.48 -18.94 -11.24
C ALA A 84 10.03 -19.07 -11.77
N LYS A 85 9.13 -18.15 -11.38
CA LYS A 85 7.74 -18.06 -11.85
C LYS A 85 7.45 -16.64 -12.33
N PRO A 86 6.55 -16.43 -13.30
CA PRO A 86 6.12 -15.10 -13.70
C PRO A 86 5.59 -14.28 -12.53
N TRP A 87 5.68 -12.97 -12.64
CA TRP A 87 4.98 -12.05 -11.73
C TRP A 87 3.52 -11.91 -12.18
N ARG A 88 2.61 -12.16 -11.28
CA ARG A 88 1.21 -11.77 -11.41
C ARG A 88 1.07 -10.33 -10.93
N VAL A 89 0.77 -9.41 -11.84
CA VAL A 89 0.63 -7.97 -11.55
C VAL A 89 -0.80 -7.55 -11.88
N ILE A 90 -1.56 -7.20 -10.84
CA ILE A 90 -2.95 -6.77 -10.94
C ILE A 90 -2.95 -5.25 -10.81
N ALA A 91 -3.27 -4.53 -11.87
CA ALA A 91 -3.14 -3.07 -11.89
C ALA A 91 -4.19 -2.40 -12.76
N THR A 92 -4.44 -1.12 -12.56
CA THR A 92 -5.34 -0.35 -13.44
C THR A 92 -4.79 -0.27 -14.86
N ALA A 93 -5.65 -0.15 -15.86
CA ALA A 93 -5.21 -0.08 -17.27
C ALA A 93 -4.18 1.04 -17.52
N PRO A 94 -4.30 2.26 -16.94
CA PRO A 94 -3.25 3.27 -17.05
C PRO A 94 -1.93 2.86 -16.37
N ALA A 95 -1.98 2.17 -15.23
CA ALA A 95 -0.78 1.66 -14.57
C ALA A 95 -0.10 0.59 -15.41
N ILE A 96 -0.84 -0.38 -15.97
CA ILE A 96 -0.29 -1.40 -16.88
C ILE A 96 0.44 -0.76 -18.06
N ALA A 97 -0.20 0.22 -18.71
CA ALA A 97 0.42 0.93 -19.83
C ALA A 97 1.72 1.66 -19.45
N HIS A 98 1.80 2.18 -18.22
CA HIS A 98 3.00 2.81 -17.70
C HIS A 98 4.09 1.79 -17.36
N LEU A 99 3.73 0.71 -16.65
CA LEU A 99 4.65 -0.37 -16.27
C LEU A 99 5.25 -1.07 -17.51
N GLN A 100 4.45 -1.25 -18.56
CA GLN A 100 4.95 -1.80 -19.83
C GLN A 100 6.07 -0.93 -20.42
N LYS A 101 5.93 0.40 -20.39
CA LYS A 101 6.99 1.30 -20.85
C LYS A 101 8.26 1.20 -19.98
N GLN A 102 8.13 0.97 -18.68
CA GLN A 102 9.30 0.71 -17.83
C GLN A 102 10.01 -0.58 -18.25
N ILE A 103 9.27 -1.66 -18.50
CA ILE A 103 9.81 -2.94 -18.99
C ILE A 103 10.55 -2.72 -20.32
N ASP A 104 9.90 -2.07 -21.26
CA ASP A 104 10.46 -1.82 -22.61
C ASP A 104 11.77 -0.99 -22.54
N SER A 105 11.86 -0.03 -21.59
CA SER A 105 13.04 0.80 -21.42
C SER A 105 14.29 0.04 -20.94
N PHE A 106 14.11 -1.14 -20.34
CA PHE A 106 15.20 -2.01 -19.88
C PHE A 106 15.43 -3.25 -20.76
N ALA A 107 14.75 -3.38 -21.90
CA ALA A 107 14.79 -4.57 -22.74
C ALA A 107 16.22 -4.93 -23.19
N ASP A 108 17.03 -3.97 -23.60
CA ASP A 108 18.40 -4.19 -24.04
C ASP A 108 19.30 -4.65 -22.88
N GLU A 109 19.17 -4.04 -21.70
CA GLU A 109 19.91 -4.44 -20.51
C GLU A 109 19.56 -5.88 -20.07
N VAL A 110 18.27 -6.22 -20.09
CA VAL A 110 17.79 -7.57 -19.81
C VAL A 110 18.34 -8.57 -20.80
N ALA A 111 18.35 -8.26 -22.11
CA ALA A 111 18.90 -9.12 -23.14
C ALA A 111 20.39 -9.40 -22.90
N LEU A 112 21.17 -8.38 -22.53
CA LEU A 112 22.59 -8.55 -22.17
C LEU A 112 22.78 -9.47 -20.96
N ARG A 113 21.98 -9.31 -19.90
CA ARG A 113 22.05 -10.17 -18.72
C ARG A 113 21.71 -11.63 -19.08
N ILE A 114 20.63 -11.86 -19.81
CA ILE A 114 20.22 -13.21 -20.23
C ILE A 114 21.33 -13.88 -21.03
N ALA A 115 21.93 -13.16 -21.98
CA ALA A 115 23.00 -13.70 -22.82
C ALA A 115 24.30 -14.02 -22.05
N HIS A 116 24.58 -13.29 -20.97
CA HIS A 116 25.87 -13.36 -20.28
C HIS A 116 25.83 -14.14 -18.96
N GLU A 117 24.75 -14.03 -18.17
CA GLU A 117 24.71 -14.57 -16.82
C GLU A 117 24.35 -16.06 -16.73
N HIS A 118 23.85 -16.67 -17.81
CA HIS A 118 23.50 -18.10 -17.92
C HIS A 118 22.65 -18.62 -16.75
N ARG A 119 21.67 -17.82 -16.30
CA ARG A 119 20.79 -18.20 -15.19
C ARG A 119 19.90 -19.38 -15.56
N PRO A 120 19.52 -20.24 -14.59
CA PRO A 120 18.73 -21.45 -14.86
C PRO A 120 17.31 -21.17 -15.36
N SER A 121 16.76 -19.98 -15.09
CA SER A 121 15.44 -19.56 -15.59
C SER A 121 15.38 -18.05 -15.80
N THR A 122 14.64 -17.63 -16.81
CA THR A 122 14.25 -16.24 -17.09
C THR A 122 12.78 -15.96 -16.72
N ASP A 123 12.06 -16.96 -16.21
CA ASP A 123 10.61 -16.82 -15.91
C ASP A 123 10.32 -15.76 -14.84
N GLY A 124 11.26 -15.53 -13.93
CA GLY A 124 11.14 -14.46 -12.93
C GLY A 124 11.11 -13.04 -13.49
N LEU A 125 11.48 -12.82 -14.75
CA LEU A 125 11.37 -11.56 -15.48
C LEU A 125 10.05 -11.42 -16.25
N LYS A 126 9.32 -12.52 -16.44
CA LYS A 126 8.02 -12.49 -17.11
C LYS A 126 6.96 -11.87 -16.20
N ILE A 127 6.08 -11.10 -16.80
CA ILE A 127 5.00 -10.41 -16.09
C ILE A 127 3.68 -10.74 -16.77
N GLU A 128 2.74 -11.24 -15.99
CA GLU A 128 1.36 -11.50 -16.38
C GLU A 128 0.50 -10.39 -15.79
N PHE A 129 0.03 -9.49 -16.65
CA PHE A 129 -0.83 -8.39 -16.24
C PHE A 129 -2.29 -8.82 -16.19
N GLU A 130 -2.97 -8.45 -15.12
CA GLU A 130 -4.42 -8.53 -14.96
C GLU A 130 -4.96 -7.12 -14.71
N GLU A 131 -6.04 -6.75 -15.38
CA GLU A 131 -6.66 -5.45 -15.14
C GLU A 131 -7.41 -5.46 -13.81
N LEU A 132 -7.04 -4.54 -12.90
CA LEU A 132 -7.74 -4.32 -11.64
C LEU A 132 -9.10 -3.68 -11.89
N ARG A 133 -10.14 -4.36 -11.43
CA ARG A 133 -11.54 -3.91 -11.51
C ARG A 133 -12.25 -4.20 -10.20
N SER A 134 -13.33 -3.47 -9.91
CA SER A 134 -14.18 -3.79 -8.75
C SER A 134 -14.71 -5.22 -8.82
N GLY A 135 -14.58 -5.94 -7.72
CA GLY A 135 -15.00 -7.33 -7.59
C GLY A 135 -13.96 -8.22 -6.93
N SER A 136 -14.21 -9.53 -6.96
CA SER A 136 -13.35 -10.53 -6.32
C SER A 136 -12.01 -10.68 -7.05
N LEU A 137 -10.95 -10.83 -6.27
CA LEU A 137 -9.60 -11.17 -6.73
C LEU A 137 -9.28 -12.60 -6.28
N ALA A 138 -8.81 -13.44 -7.21
CA ALA A 138 -8.55 -14.85 -6.93
C ALA A 138 -7.19 -15.02 -6.21
N PHE A 139 -7.23 -15.41 -4.94
CA PHE A 139 -6.08 -15.81 -4.14
C PHE A 139 -6.36 -17.09 -3.36
N VAL A 140 -5.33 -17.86 -3.08
CA VAL A 140 -5.46 -19.09 -2.29
C VAL A 140 -5.57 -18.75 -0.80
N GLY A 141 -6.59 -19.25 -0.13
CA GLY A 141 -6.74 -19.15 1.33
C GLY A 141 -7.10 -17.77 1.87
N VAL A 142 -7.45 -16.82 1.01
CA VAL A 142 -7.95 -15.50 1.40
C VAL A 142 -9.01 -15.02 0.40
N ASN A 143 -10.14 -14.51 0.90
CA ASN A 143 -11.11 -13.79 0.08
C ASN A 143 -10.60 -12.37 -0.09
N ALA A 144 -10.32 -11.97 -1.31
CA ALA A 144 -9.86 -10.63 -1.65
C ALA A 144 -10.85 -9.96 -2.60
N MET A 145 -11.06 -8.67 -2.42
CA MET A 145 -11.96 -7.87 -3.24
C MET A 145 -11.37 -6.46 -3.45
N ALA A 146 -11.48 -5.94 -4.66
CA ALA A 146 -11.21 -4.53 -4.96
C ALA A 146 -12.51 -3.75 -5.08
N PHE A 147 -12.49 -2.48 -4.68
CA PHE A 147 -13.60 -1.54 -4.85
C PHE A 147 -13.05 -0.18 -5.28
N GLU A 148 -13.72 0.45 -6.24
CA GLU A 148 -13.30 1.77 -6.74
C GLU A 148 -13.54 2.85 -5.68
N VAL A 149 -12.54 3.75 -5.55
CA VAL A 149 -12.54 4.89 -4.63
C VAL A 149 -12.42 6.21 -5.39
N ASP A 150 -12.61 7.35 -4.69
CA ASP A 150 -12.57 8.67 -5.31
C ASP A 150 -11.20 9.34 -5.11
N HIS A 151 -10.33 9.20 -6.09
CA HIS A 151 -9.01 9.83 -6.11
C HIS A 151 -8.82 10.72 -7.34
N ARG A 152 -9.92 11.30 -7.85
CA ARG A 152 -9.87 12.16 -9.05
C ARG A 152 -8.98 13.39 -8.85
N PRO A 153 -8.11 13.76 -9.84
CA PRO A 153 -8.24 13.40 -11.27
C PRO A 153 -7.65 12.05 -11.66
N VAL A 154 -6.96 11.33 -10.79
CA VAL A 154 -6.45 9.99 -11.11
C VAL A 154 -7.55 8.96 -10.93
N ALA A 155 -7.94 8.34 -12.03
CA ALA A 155 -8.98 7.33 -12.09
C ALA A 155 -8.67 6.28 -13.17
N PRO A 156 -9.01 5.01 -12.95
CA PRO A 156 -9.59 4.48 -11.72
C PRO A 156 -8.56 4.34 -10.59
N ALA A 157 -9.02 4.37 -9.34
CA ALA A 157 -8.26 4.10 -8.13
C ALA A 157 -9.04 3.14 -7.23
N PHE A 158 -8.35 2.27 -6.48
CA PHE A 158 -8.98 1.18 -5.75
C PHE A 158 -8.54 1.07 -4.30
N GLY A 159 -9.51 0.78 -3.43
CA GLY A 159 -9.30 0.19 -2.13
C GLY A 159 -9.43 -1.34 -2.21
N LEU A 160 -8.98 -2.03 -1.17
CA LEU A 160 -8.93 -3.48 -1.12
C LEU A 160 -9.54 -4.01 0.19
N VAL A 161 -10.20 -5.14 0.12
CA VAL A 161 -10.66 -5.92 1.27
C VAL A 161 -10.00 -7.28 1.23
N PHE A 162 -9.54 -7.75 2.37
CA PHE A 162 -9.05 -9.12 2.56
C PHE A 162 -9.74 -9.75 3.74
N GLU A 163 -10.25 -10.98 3.58
CA GLU A 163 -10.92 -11.72 4.62
C GLU A 163 -10.39 -13.15 4.72
N THR A 164 -9.89 -13.52 5.87
CA THR A 164 -9.48 -14.89 6.20
C THR A 164 -9.43 -15.08 7.71
N ALA A 165 -9.50 -16.30 8.19
CA ALA A 165 -9.44 -16.64 9.63
C ALA A 165 -10.52 -15.91 10.48
N GLY A 166 -11.67 -15.57 9.89
CA GLY A 166 -12.74 -14.81 10.54
C GLY A 166 -12.38 -13.35 10.84
N ARG A 167 -11.37 -12.80 10.15
CA ARG A 167 -10.91 -11.42 10.28
C ARG A 167 -11.02 -10.68 8.95
N LYS A 168 -11.26 -9.36 9.04
CA LYS A 168 -11.42 -8.46 7.92
C LYS A 168 -10.42 -7.31 7.97
N LEU A 169 -9.62 -7.18 6.93
CA LEU A 169 -8.73 -6.06 6.66
C LEU A 169 -9.31 -5.22 5.53
N VAL A 170 -9.37 -3.91 5.72
CA VAL A 170 -9.70 -2.95 4.66
C VAL A 170 -8.54 -1.99 4.47
N PHE A 171 -8.08 -1.85 3.24
CA PHE A 171 -7.06 -0.90 2.80
C PHE A 171 -7.73 0.15 1.91
N SER A 172 -7.60 1.43 2.26
CA SER A 172 -8.32 2.50 1.56
C SER A 172 -7.83 2.73 0.12
N GLY A 173 -6.54 2.47 -0.18
CA GLY A 173 -5.87 3.16 -1.27
C GLY A 173 -5.85 4.67 -0.99
N ASP A 174 -5.47 5.48 -1.97
CA ASP A 174 -5.57 6.92 -1.88
C ASP A 174 -6.97 7.37 -2.28
N THR A 175 -7.61 8.19 -1.44
CA THR A 175 -9.02 8.56 -1.68
C THR A 175 -9.49 9.76 -0.86
N ALA A 176 -10.33 10.59 -1.46
CA ALA A 176 -11.26 11.41 -0.70
C ALA A 176 -12.30 10.52 0.01
N PRO A 177 -13.01 11.01 1.05
CA PRO A 177 -14.11 10.27 1.64
C PRO A 177 -15.14 9.86 0.59
N CYS A 178 -15.46 8.56 0.54
CA CYS A 178 -16.42 8.04 -0.43
C CYS A 178 -17.27 6.90 0.17
N ASP A 179 -18.47 6.72 -0.38
CA ASP A 179 -19.44 5.72 0.10
C ASP A 179 -18.93 4.29 -0.07
N ALA A 180 -18.12 4.03 -1.10
CA ALA A 180 -17.58 2.70 -1.35
C ALA A 180 -16.66 2.26 -0.21
N LEU A 181 -15.75 3.14 0.23
CA LEU A 181 -14.88 2.90 1.37
C LEU A 181 -15.70 2.78 2.67
N SER A 182 -16.71 3.65 2.88
CA SER A 182 -17.57 3.61 4.06
C SER A 182 -18.31 2.27 4.17
N ARG A 183 -18.80 1.72 3.06
CA ARG A 183 -19.42 0.39 3.03
C ARG A 183 -18.40 -0.73 3.25
N ALA A 184 -17.25 -0.66 2.61
CA ALA A 184 -16.20 -1.66 2.75
C ALA A 184 -15.66 -1.74 4.18
N ALA A 185 -15.50 -0.60 4.86
CA ALA A 185 -14.95 -0.51 6.20
C ALA A 185 -15.89 -1.04 7.31
N GLN A 186 -17.18 -1.26 7.02
CA GLN A 186 -18.12 -1.72 8.05
C GLN A 186 -17.63 -2.98 8.79
N ASN A 187 -17.50 -2.86 10.12
CA ASN A 187 -17.05 -3.89 11.04
C ASN A 187 -15.69 -4.53 10.66
N ALA A 188 -14.79 -3.78 10.00
CA ALA A 188 -13.44 -4.26 9.73
C ALA A 188 -12.66 -4.42 11.03
N ASP A 189 -11.87 -5.50 11.16
CA ASP A 189 -10.95 -5.67 12.30
C ASP A 189 -9.82 -4.66 12.23
N LEU A 190 -9.35 -4.34 11.02
CA LEU A 190 -8.37 -3.30 10.75
C LEU A 190 -8.77 -2.49 9.53
N LEU A 191 -8.87 -1.16 9.69
CA LEU A 191 -8.87 -0.20 8.59
C LEU A 191 -7.48 0.42 8.47
N VAL A 192 -6.86 0.27 7.30
CA VAL A 192 -5.63 0.97 6.94
C VAL A 192 -6.00 2.12 6.02
N GLN A 193 -5.82 3.35 6.51
CA GLN A 193 -6.32 4.56 5.87
C GLN A 193 -5.18 5.51 5.52
N GLU A 194 -5.12 6.00 4.29
CA GLU A 194 -4.27 7.13 3.91
C GLU A 194 -4.68 8.42 4.63
N VAL A 195 -3.75 9.35 4.81
CA VAL A 195 -4.07 10.59 5.51
C VAL A 195 -3.32 11.82 5.01
N PHE A 196 -4.09 12.88 4.72
CA PHE A 196 -3.59 14.23 4.46
C PHE A 196 -3.74 15.10 5.70
N VAL A 197 -2.62 15.39 6.36
CA VAL A 197 -2.57 16.15 7.62
C VAL A 197 -2.64 17.65 7.32
N ASP A 198 -3.84 18.16 7.12
CA ASP A 198 -4.10 19.49 6.58
C ASP A 198 -3.57 20.64 7.47
N ARG A 199 -3.51 20.47 8.80
CA ARG A 199 -2.90 21.46 9.68
C ARG A 199 -1.40 21.70 9.40
N GLU A 200 -0.70 20.70 8.84
CA GLU A 200 0.74 20.77 8.55
C GLU A 200 1.05 21.10 7.08
N MET A 201 0.02 21.06 6.24
CA MET A 201 0.17 21.38 4.81
C MET A 201 -0.15 22.86 4.54
N GLN A 202 0.77 23.74 4.93
CA GLN A 202 0.64 25.17 4.69
C GLN A 202 1.26 25.57 3.34
N PRO A 203 0.75 26.63 2.70
CA PRO A 203 1.38 27.23 1.55
C PRO A 203 2.84 27.61 1.85
N THR A 204 3.73 27.34 0.90
CA THR A 204 5.18 27.62 1.03
C THR A 204 5.66 28.31 -0.24
N PRO A 205 6.14 29.55 -0.17
CA PRO A 205 6.63 30.29 -1.33
C PRO A 205 7.65 29.49 -2.16
N GLY A 206 7.49 29.45 -3.47
CA GLY A 206 8.36 28.70 -4.37
C GLY A 206 8.20 27.18 -4.37
N VAL A 207 7.35 26.63 -3.48
CA VAL A 207 7.13 25.17 -3.37
C VAL A 207 5.67 24.82 -3.68
N ARG A 208 4.71 25.43 -2.99
CA ARG A 208 3.27 25.17 -3.18
C ARG A 208 2.41 26.38 -2.80
N SER A 209 1.44 26.68 -3.63
CA SER A 209 0.44 27.72 -3.39
C SER A 209 -0.68 27.21 -2.47
N ALA A 210 -1.53 28.12 -2.00
CA ALA A 210 -2.76 27.75 -1.30
C ALA A 210 -3.70 26.92 -2.20
N GLU A 211 -3.74 27.21 -3.49
CA GLU A 211 -4.51 26.44 -4.48
C GLU A 211 -3.97 25.01 -4.60
N THR A 212 -2.65 24.84 -4.67
CA THR A 212 -2.00 23.53 -4.67
C THR A 212 -2.40 22.71 -3.44
N VAL A 213 -2.32 23.32 -2.25
CA VAL A 213 -2.71 22.65 -0.99
C VAL A 213 -4.19 22.23 -1.02
N ALA A 214 -5.07 23.12 -1.47
CA ALA A 214 -6.51 22.83 -1.57
C ALA A 214 -6.79 21.71 -2.59
N SER A 215 -6.11 21.73 -3.74
CA SER A 215 -6.25 20.71 -4.78
C SER A 215 -5.80 19.34 -4.30
N VAL A 216 -4.64 19.24 -3.62
CA VAL A 216 -4.16 17.97 -3.06
C VAL A 216 -5.09 17.46 -1.95
N LYS A 217 -5.55 18.34 -1.06
CA LYS A 217 -6.52 17.97 -0.01
C LYS A 217 -7.82 17.41 -0.58
N ALA A 218 -8.26 17.88 -1.73
CA ALA A 218 -9.56 17.54 -2.31
C ALA A 218 -9.69 16.06 -2.70
N TYR A 219 -8.58 15.35 -2.95
CA TYR A 219 -8.58 13.94 -3.33
C TYR A 219 -7.95 13.02 -2.29
N HIS A 220 -7.76 13.51 -1.07
CA HIS A 220 -7.27 12.76 0.10
C HIS A 220 -8.22 12.86 1.29
N THR A 221 -7.97 12.04 2.30
CA THR A 221 -8.74 12.00 3.55
C THR A 221 -8.00 12.72 4.67
N THR A 222 -8.67 13.66 5.37
CA THR A 222 -8.08 14.32 6.55
C THR A 222 -8.16 13.43 7.80
N PRO A 223 -7.34 13.70 8.85
CA PRO A 223 -7.40 12.94 10.11
C PRO A 223 -8.80 12.92 10.74
N THR A 224 -9.49 14.04 10.76
CA THR A 224 -10.87 14.14 11.29
C THR A 224 -11.85 13.27 10.49
N GLN A 225 -11.71 13.24 9.17
CA GLN A 225 -12.55 12.41 8.29
C GLN A 225 -12.23 10.91 8.49
N ALA A 226 -10.95 10.54 8.63
CA ALA A 226 -10.53 9.17 8.91
C ALA A 226 -11.08 8.68 10.27
N ALA A 227 -11.01 9.52 11.29
CA ALA A 227 -11.55 9.22 12.62
C ALA A 227 -13.06 9.01 12.59
N ARG A 228 -13.80 9.89 11.89
CA ARG A 228 -15.24 9.78 11.71
C ARG A 228 -15.62 8.48 10.98
N LEU A 229 -14.95 8.19 9.87
CA LEU A 229 -15.17 6.95 9.13
C LEU A 229 -14.95 5.73 10.02
N ALA A 230 -13.84 5.69 10.76
CA ALA A 230 -13.51 4.58 11.65
C ALA A 230 -14.58 4.37 12.74
N HIS A 231 -15.10 5.45 13.29
CA HIS A 231 -16.18 5.42 14.28
C HIS A 231 -17.51 4.92 13.69
N GLU A 232 -17.96 5.52 12.58
CA GLU A 232 -19.23 5.19 11.92
C GLU A 232 -19.25 3.76 11.38
N ALA A 233 -18.10 3.30 10.84
CA ALA A 233 -17.92 1.94 10.35
C ALA A 233 -17.67 0.90 11.46
N LYS A 234 -17.54 1.32 12.73
CA LYS A 234 -17.26 0.45 13.89
C LYS A 234 -16.04 -0.45 13.68
N VAL A 235 -14.96 0.13 13.17
CA VAL A 235 -13.73 -0.65 12.95
C VAL A 235 -13.08 -1.05 14.26
N GLY A 236 -12.46 -2.23 14.29
CA GLY A 236 -11.76 -2.76 15.48
C GLY A 236 -10.45 -2.04 15.78
N ALA A 237 -9.77 -1.52 14.75
CA ALA A 237 -8.56 -0.71 14.86
C ALA A 237 -8.39 0.17 13.60
N LEU A 238 -7.76 1.33 13.76
CA LEU A 238 -7.39 2.25 12.67
C LEU A 238 -5.87 2.37 12.59
N MET A 239 -5.29 2.11 11.41
CA MET A 239 -3.88 2.38 11.11
C MET A 239 -3.79 3.43 10.02
N LEU A 240 -3.02 4.49 10.25
CA LEU A 240 -2.79 5.54 9.26
C LEU A 240 -1.54 5.23 8.43
N THR A 241 -1.62 5.42 7.13
CA THR A 241 -0.52 5.23 6.17
C THR A 241 -0.53 6.34 5.13
N HIS A 242 0.38 6.30 4.15
CA HIS A 242 0.48 7.33 3.10
C HIS A 242 0.34 8.74 3.69
N ILE A 243 1.26 9.05 4.64
CA ILE A 243 1.13 10.25 5.48
C ILE A 243 1.64 11.47 4.73
N VAL A 244 0.75 12.44 4.50
CA VAL A 244 1.06 13.69 3.78
C VAL A 244 0.89 14.89 4.72
N PRO A 245 1.95 15.62 5.10
CA PRO A 245 3.37 15.39 4.77
C PRO A 245 3.96 14.22 5.61
N PRO A 246 5.04 13.58 5.13
CA PRO A 246 5.57 12.37 5.78
C PRO A 246 6.21 12.63 7.14
N ALA A 247 6.59 13.87 7.43
CA ALA A 247 7.16 14.32 8.71
C ALA A 247 6.10 14.81 9.71
N ALA A 248 4.80 14.54 9.46
CA ALA A 248 3.72 15.00 10.35
C ALA A 248 3.91 14.54 11.80
N ASP A 249 3.61 15.45 12.74
CA ASP A 249 3.71 15.18 14.18
C ASP A 249 2.77 14.02 14.59
N ARG A 250 3.38 12.91 14.98
CA ARG A 250 2.67 11.69 15.35
C ARG A 250 1.74 11.87 16.55
N ALA A 251 2.19 12.60 17.58
CA ALA A 251 1.40 12.76 18.81
C ALA A 251 0.19 13.65 18.56
N ALA A 252 0.39 14.74 17.81
CA ALA A 252 -0.70 15.62 17.39
C ALA A 252 -1.70 14.91 16.48
N LEU A 253 -1.22 14.08 15.53
CA LEU A 253 -2.07 13.29 14.65
C LEU A 253 -2.92 12.27 15.43
N LEU A 254 -2.34 11.55 16.39
CA LEU A 254 -3.08 10.64 17.26
C LEU A 254 -4.08 11.36 18.15
N HIS A 255 -3.74 12.56 18.64
CA HIS A 255 -4.67 13.37 19.43
C HIS A 255 -5.90 13.76 18.60
N GLU A 256 -5.70 14.17 17.36
CA GLU A 256 -6.76 14.53 16.43
C GLU A 256 -7.68 13.34 16.09
N ILE A 257 -7.09 12.15 15.83
CA ILE A 257 -7.86 10.94 15.61
C ILE A 257 -8.71 10.56 16.82
N ARG A 258 -8.14 10.65 18.04
CA ARG A 258 -8.86 10.31 19.30
C ARG A 258 -10.03 11.22 19.60
N ALA A 259 -10.09 12.40 19.04
CA ALA A 259 -11.25 13.28 19.15
C ALA A 259 -12.51 12.72 18.47
N GLY A 260 -12.36 11.87 17.44
CA GLY A 260 -13.47 11.29 16.69
C GLY A 260 -13.55 9.76 16.74
N PHE A 261 -12.49 9.07 17.19
CA PHE A 261 -12.44 7.59 17.27
C PHE A 261 -11.81 7.14 18.58
N SER A 262 -12.60 6.43 19.39
CA SER A 262 -12.18 5.93 20.72
C SER A 262 -11.49 4.57 20.69
N GLY A 263 -11.51 3.88 19.55
CA GLY A 263 -10.86 2.57 19.36
C GLY A 263 -9.33 2.68 19.25
N PRO A 264 -8.63 1.54 19.18
CA PRO A 264 -7.20 1.50 18.93
C PRO A 264 -6.83 2.21 17.63
N ALA A 265 -5.96 3.23 17.75
CA ALA A 265 -5.47 4.00 16.62
C ALA A 265 -3.94 4.05 16.62
N MET A 266 -3.32 3.91 15.44
CA MET A 266 -1.89 3.95 15.28
C MET A 266 -1.48 4.71 14.02
N VAL A 267 -0.39 5.43 14.11
CA VAL A 267 0.31 5.98 12.94
C VAL A 267 1.27 4.91 12.45
N GLY A 268 1.04 4.41 11.24
CA GLY A 268 1.89 3.42 10.61
C GLY A 268 3.33 3.90 10.53
N GLU A 269 4.25 2.99 10.77
CA GLU A 269 5.69 3.15 10.58
C GLU A 269 6.19 2.06 9.63
N ASP A 270 7.23 2.34 8.89
CA ASP A 270 7.85 1.33 8.04
C ASP A 270 8.26 0.12 8.88
N LEU A 271 7.98 -1.07 8.35
CA LEU A 271 8.17 -2.36 9.00
C LEU A 271 7.23 -2.66 10.19
N MET A 272 6.28 -1.78 10.50
CA MET A 272 5.23 -2.09 11.47
C MET A 272 4.37 -3.24 10.94
N ARG A 273 4.12 -4.23 11.79
CA ARG A 273 3.30 -5.42 11.49
C ARG A 273 2.10 -5.47 12.42
N PHE A 274 0.92 -5.65 11.86
CA PHE A 274 -0.31 -5.95 12.58
C PHE A 274 -0.71 -7.42 12.33
N ASP A 275 -0.70 -8.24 13.36
CA ASP A 275 -1.25 -9.59 13.34
C ASP A 275 -2.75 -9.52 13.67
N LEU A 276 -3.59 -9.77 12.66
CA LEU A 276 -5.04 -9.65 12.82
C LEU A 276 -5.63 -10.80 13.63
N VAL A 277 -5.03 -11.98 13.60
CA VAL A 277 -5.52 -13.16 14.35
C VAL A 277 -5.31 -12.95 15.84
N ASN A 278 -4.09 -12.60 16.21
CA ASN A 278 -3.68 -12.45 17.61
C ASN A 278 -3.95 -11.03 18.16
N ARG A 279 -4.33 -10.09 17.30
CA ARG A 279 -4.51 -8.67 17.64
C ARG A 279 -3.26 -8.05 18.29
N ILE A 280 -2.13 -8.26 17.64
CA ILE A 280 -0.82 -7.79 18.09
C ILE A 280 -0.21 -6.85 17.05
N VAL A 281 0.29 -5.71 17.51
CA VAL A 281 1.13 -4.82 16.72
C VAL A 281 2.58 -4.97 17.15
N LYS A 282 3.46 -5.10 16.16
CA LYS A 282 4.92 -5.09 16.35
C LYS A 282 5.52 -3.93 15.55
N SER A 283 6.28 -3.07 16.23
CA SER A 283 7.10 -2.02 15.62
C SER A 283 8.49 -2.05 16.27
N GLY A 284 9.52 -2.39 15.50
CA GLY A 284 10.86 -2.63 16.02
C GLY A 284 10.87 -3.73 17.08
N SER A 285 11.33 -3.39 18.29
CA SER A 285 11.33 -4.27 19.47
C SER A 285 10.03 -4.19 20.29
N THR A 286 9.14 -3.23 19.98
CA THR A 286 7.91 -3.02 20.73
C THR A 286 6.81 -3.95 20.24
N ILE A 287 6.13 -4.63 21.18
CA ILE A 287 4.97 -5.49 20.91
C ILE A 287 3.82 -5.01 21.79
N ILE A 288 2.67 -4.73 21.18
CA ILE A 288 1.47 -4.23 21.87
C ILE A 288 0.29 -5.12 21.48
N ALA A 289 -0.44 -5.62 22.47
CA ALA A 289 -1.74 -6.25 22.27
C ALA A 289 -2.83 -5.15 22.16
N ILE A 290 -3.83 -5.34 21.28
CA ILE A 290 -4.88 -4.39 20.99
C ILE A 290 -6.25 -4.99 21.28
#